data_832e3ffd3e938c7d5561c9a8e0f820df
#
_entry.id   832e3ffd3e938c7d5561c9a8e0f820df
#
_cell.length_a   1.000
_cell.length_b   1.000
_cell.length_c   1.000
_cell.angle_alpha   90.00
_cell.angle_beta   90.00
_cell.angle_gamma   90.00
#
_symmetry.space_group_name_H-M   'P 1'
#
loop_
_entity.id
_entity.type
_entity.pdbx_description
1 polymer ?
#
loop_
_entity_poly.entity_id
_entity_poly.type
_entity_poly.pdbx_seq_one_letter_code
_entity_poly.pdbx_strand_id
1 'polypeptide(L)'
;MTNTSSKFIGEGLTYDDVLLVPAYSEVLPNQVQLNSKFSRNIPINTPIISAAMDTVTEHALAISIAQQGGIGVIHKNMSIASQANEVRKVKRSESGMILDPITVGEDAIIADSLKLMAENKIGGIPVTDTNNKLIGIVTNRDLRFEKNISKNVTEVMTSKKLITAKEDVNLKKAEAILQKHKIEKLPVIDKENHLIGLITFKDIIKVKQHPNSCKDEFGRLRVAAAVGVAKDTFERISALVEAGTDAIVIDTAHGHTKGVIDILKKVKQ
;
A
#
# COMPACT_ATOMS: atom_id res chain seq x y z
N MET A 1 -19.61 -6.08 -54.46
CA MET A 1 -18.31 -5.41 -54.25
C MET A 1 -18.36 -4.74 -52.88
N THR A 2 -17.76 -5.33 -51.87
CA THR A 2 -17.70 -4.73 -50.54
C THR A 2 -16.76 -3.53 -50.59
N ASN A 3 -17.28 -2.37 -50.28
CA ASN A 3 -16.56 -1.11 -50.31
C ASN A 3 -15.36 -1.16 -49.31
N THR A 4 -14.17 -1.48 -49.80
CA THR A 4 -12.93 -1.61 -48.99
C THR A 4 -12.44 -0.25 -48.48
N SER A 5 -12.92 0.85 -49.01
CA SER A 5 -12.53 2.21 -48.64
C SER A 5 -12.91 2.59 -47.21
N SER A 6 -13.92 1.94 -46.61
CA SER A 6 -14.34 2.21 -45.20
C SER A 6 -13.42 1.63 -44.13
N LYS A 7 -12.45 0.76 -44.51
CA LYS A 7 -11.47 0.19 -43.59
C LYS A 7 -10.20 1.02 -43.44
N PHE A 8 -9.99 1.95 -44.37
CA PHE A 8 -8.81 2.84 -44.38
C PHE A 8 -9.30 4.25 -44.07
N ILE A 9 -8.94 4.76 -42.90
CA ILE A 9 -9.40 6.09 -42.43
C ILE A 9 -8.31 7.16 -42.48
N GLY A 10 -7.07 6.78 -42.82
CA GLY A 10 -5.94 7.68 -42.96
C GLY A 10 -4.62 7.01 -42.64
N GLU A 11 -3.57 7.80 -42.62
CA GLU A 11 -2.24 7.44 -42.19
C GLU A 11 -2.16 7.44 -40.66
N GLY A 12 -1.53 6.44 -40.03
CA GLY A 12 -1.27 6.36 -38.61
C GLY A 12 0.23 6.29 -38.38
N LEU A 13 0.78 7.25 -37.68
CA LEU A 13 2.20 7.30 -37.32
C LEU A 13 2.45 6.63 -35.97
N THR A 14 3.60 5.94 -35.86
CA THR A 14 4.12 5.43 -34.58
C THR A 14 5.26 6.31 -34.08
N TYR A 15 5.72 6.07 -32.84
CA TYR A 15 6.87 6.81 -32.30
C TYR A 15 8.18 6.54 -33.07
N ASP A 16 8.27 5.41 -33.78
CA ASP A 16 9.42 5.09 -34.63
C ASP A 16 9.44 5.92 -35.94
N ASP A 17 8.27 6.47 -36.31
CA ASP A 17 8.12 7.25 -37.56
C ASP A 17 8.31 8.75 -37.35
N VAL A 18 8.40 9.22 -36.10
CA VAL A 18 8.39 10.65 -35.79
C VAL A 18 9.49 11.06 -34.82
N LEU A 19 9.90 12.34 -34.96
CA LEU A 19 10.78 13.00 -33.98
C LEU A 19 10.08 14.25 -33.47
N LEU A 20 10.29 14.57 -32.19
CA LEU A 20 9.84 15.85 -31.64
C LEU A 20 10.69 16.99 -32.20
N VAL A 21 10.03 17.97 -32.76
CA VAL A 21 10.71 19.20 -33.20
C VAL A 21 11.14 20.01 -31.99
N PRO A 22 12.43 20.35 -31.83
CA PRO A 22 12.88 21.25 -30.77
C PRO A 22 12.14 22.57 -30.82
N ALA A 23 11.67 23.02 -29.67
CA ALA A 23 10.98 24.31 -29.52
C ALA A 23 11.75 25.21 -28.53
N TYR A 24 11.49 26.50 -28.59
CA TYR A 24 12.01 27.46 -27.62
C TYR A 24 11.55 27.07 -26.19
N SER A 25 12.46 27.10 -25.24
CA SER A 25 12.17 26.78 -23.84
C SER A 25 12.94 27.73 -22.91
N GLU A 26 12.24 28.20 -21.88
CA GLU A 26 12.83 28.94 -20.75
C GLU A 26 12.98 28.06 -19.50
N VAL A 27 12.63 26.77 -19.60
CA VAL A 27 12.64 25.81 -18.49
C VAL A 27 13.90 24.95 -18.57
N LEU A 28 14.70 24.97 -17.52
CA LEU A 28 15.86 24.07 -17.39
C LEU A 28 15.41 22.66 -16.96
N PRO A 29 16.17 21.61 -17.27
CA PRO A 29 15.81 20.22 -16.93
C PRO A 29 15.51 19.99 -15.45
N ASN A 30 16.19 20.67 -14.53
CA ASN A 30 15.96 20.60 -13.08
C ASN A 30 14.74 21.40 -12.59
N GLN A 31 14.10 22.18 -13.46
CA GLN A 31 12.90 22.97 -13.16
C GLN A 31 11.61 22.30 -13.69
N VAL A 32 11.76 21.19 -14.41
CA VAL A 32 10.62 20.45 -14.98
C VAL A 32 9.73 19.91 -13.88
N GLN A 33 8.43 20.14 -13.98
CA GLN A 33 7.43 19.52 -13.10
C GLN A 33 6.89 18.24 -13.75
N LEU A 34 7.11 17.12 -13.08
CA LEU A 34 6.71 15.79 -13.56
C LEU A 34 5.34 15.34 -13.06
N ASN A 35 4.71 16.10 -12.18
CA ASN A 35 3.41 15.77 -11.60
C ASN A 35 2.35 15.56 -12.68
N SER A 36 1.60 14.49 -12.56
CA SER A 36 0.55 14.10 -13.51
C SER A 36 -0.61 13.42 -12.79
N LYS A 37 -1.54 12.86 -13.53
CA LYS A 37 -2.66 12.11 -12.99
C LYS A 37 -2.73 10.73 -13.63
N PHE A 38 -2.81 9.68 -12.80
CA PHE A 38 -3.14 8.34 -13.27
C PHE A 38 -4.61 8.25 -13.69
N SER A 39 -5.49 8.87 -12.90
CA SER A 39 -6.90 9.04 -13.21
C SER A 39 -7.40 10.37 -12.63
N ARG A 40 -8.69 10.70 -12.82
CA ARG A 40 -9.27 11.98 -12.40
C ARG A 40 -8.87 12.43 -11.00
N ASN A 41 -8.89 11.51 -10.03
CA ASN A 41 -8.68 11.79 -8.61
C ASN A 41 -7.39 11.16 -8.03
N ILE A 42 -6.54 10.56 -8.88
CA ILE A 42 -5.31 9.90 -8.43
C ILE A 42 -4.11 10.65 -9.02
N PRO A 43 -3.52 11.57 -8.27
CA PRO A 43 -2.28 12.22 -8.66
C PRO A 43 -1.11 11.24 -8.56
N ILE A 44 -0.13 11.42 -9.45
CA ILE A 44 1.18 10.77 -9.42
C ILE A 44 2.26 11.83 -9.51
N ASN A 45 3.39 11.62 -8.85
CA ASN A 45 4.49 12.59 -8.81
C ASN A 45 5.47 12.41 -9.97
N THR A 46 5.50 11.20 -10.54
CA THR A 46 6.27 10.85 -11.74
C THR A 46 5.34 10.13 -12.72
N PRO A 47 5.27 10.51 -14.01
CA PRO A 47 4.32 9.95 -14.96
C PRO A 47 4.76 8.58 -15.50
N ILE A 48 5.11 7.67 -14.60
CA ILE A 48 5.53 6.30 -14.92
C ILE A 48 4.57 5.31 -14.27
N ILE A 49 4.05 4.40 -15.08
CA ILE A 49 3.11 3.37 -14.67
C ILE A 49 3.66 2.03 -15.17
N SER A 50 3.81 1.03 -14.27
CA SER A 50 4.17 -0.31 -14.72
C SER A 50 2.94 -1.06 -15.22
N ALA A 51 3.10 -1.75 -16.35
CA ALA A 51 2.04 -2.51 -16.99
C ALA A 51 1.65 -3.75 -16.18
N ALA A 52 0.39 -4.19 -16.31
CA ALA A 52 -0.17 -5.36 -15.66
C ALA A 52 0.30 -6.68 -16.33
N MET A 53 1.59 -6.90 -16.38
CA MET A 53 2.21 -8.07 -17.01
C MET A 53 2.60 -9.10 -15.95
N ASP A 54 2.30 -10.37 -16.23
CA ASP A 54 2.75 -11.50 -15.42
C ASP A 54 4.27 -11.51 -15.29
N THR A 55 4.75 -11.87 -14.11
CA THR A 55 6.19 -11.88 -13.75
C THR A 55 6.89 -10.52 -13.83
N VAL A 56 6.18 -9.44 -14.14
CA VAL A 56 6.70 -8.07 -14.21
C VAL A 56 6.17 -7.23 -13.06
N THR A 57 4.85 -7.02 -12.98
CA THR A 57 4.27 -6.16 -11.95
C THR A 57 3.57 -6.98 -10.88
N GLU A 58 4.33 -7.34 -9.87
CA GLU A 58 3.90 -7.84 -8.57
C GLU A 58 4.24 -6.79 -7.50
N HIS A 59 4.03 -7.10 -6.20
CA HIS A 59 4.27 -6.15 -5.12
C HIS A 59 5.65 -5.49 -5.14
N ALA A 60 6.71 -6.23 -5.48
CA ALA A 60 8.08 -5.71 -5.44
C ALA A 60 8.29 -4.54 -6.41
N LEU A 61 7.89 -4.69 -7.68
CA LEU A 61 7.98 -3.61 -8.66
C LEU A 61 6.98 -2.50 -8.35
N ALA A 62 5.75 -2.84 -7.95
CA ALA A 62 4.73 -1.84 -7.59
C ALA A 62 5.21 -0.94 -6.44
N ILE A 63 5.87 -1.48 -5.42
CA ILE A 63 6.50 -0.72 -4.34
C ILE A 63 7.57 0.21 -4.90
N SER A 64 8.51 -0.31 -5.69
CA SER A 64 9.62 0.47 -6.24
C SER A 64 9.14 1.63 -7.11
N ILE A 65 8.15 1.40 -7.98
CA ILE A 65 7.55 2.44 -8.83
C ILE A 65 6.84 3.50 -7.98
N ALA A 66 6.05 3.09 -6.97
CA ALA A 66 5.34 4.02 -6.10
C ALA A 66 6.32 4.86 -5.25
N GLN A 67 7.44 4.29 -4.79
CA GLN A 67 8.51 5.00 -4.08
C GLN A 67 9.15 6.09 -4.95
N GLN A 68 9.21 5.90 -6.26
CA GLN A 68 9.72 6.88 -7.22
C GLN A 68 8.64 7.85 -7.72
N GLY A 69 7.43 7.78 -7.19
CA GLY A 69 6.34 8.71 -7.49
C GLY A 69 5.36 8.26 -8.57
N GLY A 70 5.56 7.10 -9.16
CA GLY A 70 4.65 6.47 -10.13
C GLY A 70 3.59 5.58 -9.48
N ILE A 71 3.03 4.65 -10.23
CA ILE A 71 2.08 3.64 -9.73
C ILE A 71 2.24 2.31 -10.46
N GLY A 72 2.22 1.20 -9.72
CA GLY A 72 2.24 -0.14 -10.29
C GLY A 72 0.84 -0.70 -10.47
N VAL A 73 0.61 -1.43 -11.57
CA VAL A 73 -0.65 -2.15 -11.84
C VAL A 73 -0.42 -3.65 -11.66
N ILE A 74 -0.87 -4.23 -10.55
CA ILE A 74 -0.71 -5.66 -10.25
C ILE A 74 -1.49 -6.49 -11.29
N HIS A 75 -0.82 -7.47 -11.91
CA HIS A 75 -1.42 -8.30 -12.94
C HIS A 75 -2.48 -9.27 -12.36
N LYS A 76 -3.38 -9.76 -13.23
CA LYS A 76 -4.50 -10.64 -12.85
C LYS A 76 -4.24 -12.14 -13.07
N ASN A 77 -3.07 -12.53 -13.60
CA ASN A 77 -2.76 -13.94 -13.88
C ASN A 77 -2.38 -14.70 -12.60
N MET A 78 -3.28 -14.65 -11.62
CA MET A 78 -3.19 -15.33 -10.33
C MET A 78 -4.57 -15.44 -9.70
N SER A 79 -4.69 -16.22 -8.61
CA SER A 79 -5.95 -16.32 -7.87
C SER A 79 -6.37 -14.95 -7.29
N ILE A 80 -7.67 -14.79 -7.04
CA ILE A 80 -8.23 -13.57 -6.42
C ILE A 80 -7.52 -13.28 -5.09
N ALA A 81 -7.38 -14.31 -4.25
CA ALA A 81 -6.73 -14.19 -2.94
C ALA A 81 -5.25 -13.79 -3.06
N SER A 82 -4.51 -14.34 -4.04
CA SER A 82 -3.12 -14.00 -4.29
C SER A 82 -2.98 -12.55 -4.74
N GLN A 83 -3.81 -12.08 -5.68
CA GLN A 83 -3.75 -10.71 -6.16
C GLN A 83 -4.09 -9.70 -5.05
N ALA A 84 -5.12 -9.97 -4.25
CA ALA A 84 -5.45 -9.16 -3.09
C ALA A 84 -4.30 -9.12 -2.07
N ASN A 85 -3.58 -10.24 -1.88
CA ASN A 85 -2.41 -10.28 -1.01
C ASN A 85 -1.24 -9.44 -1.57
N GLU A 86 -1.02 -9.44 -2.89
CA GLU A 86 -0.03 -8.56 -3.52
C GLU A 86 -0.35 -7.08 -3.26
N VAL A 87 -1.61 -6.67 -3.39
CA VAL A 87 -2.06 -5.31 -3.04
C VAL A 87 -1.78 -5.00 -1.57
N ARG A 88 -2.15 -5.91 -0.64
CA ARG A 88 -1.88 -5.72 0.81
C ARG A 88 -0.40 -5.56 1.11
N LYS A 89 0.48 -6.31 0.44
CA LYS A 89 1.94 -6.15 0.59
C LYS A 89 2.42 -4.75 0.21
N VAL A 90 1.89 -4.18 -0.89
CA VAL A 90 2.20 -2.80 -1.29
C VAL A 90 1.71 -1.82 -0.23
N LYS A 91 0.45 -1.92 0.20
CA LYS A 91 -0.14 -1.04 1.21
C LYS A 91 0.57 -1.09 2.57
N ARG A 92 1.11 -2.25 2.94
CA ARG A 92 1.87 -2.44 4.19
C ARG A 92 3.35 -2.06 4.08
N SER A 93 3.90 -1.91 2.88
CA SER A 93 5.34 -1.67 2.68
C SER A 93 5.78 -0.30 3.20
N GLU A 94 4.95 0.71 2.99
CA GLU A 94 5.11 2.04 3.57
C GLU A 94 3.73 2.55 4.01
N SER A 95 3.61 2.86 5.27
CA SER A 95 2.45 3.56 5.82
C SER A 95 2.93 4.62 6.78
N GLY A 96 2.28 5.77 6.79
CA GLY A 96 2.54 6.76 7.82
C GLY A 96 2.09 6.26 9.19
N MET A 97 1.01 5.47 9.20
CA MET A 97 0.47 4.75 10.34
C MET A 97 -0.11 3.42 9.83
N ILE A 98 0.23 2.33 10.47
CA ILE A 98 -0.36 1.01 10.23
C ILE A 98 -1.74 1.01 10.88
N LEU A 99 -2.81 1.05 10.09
CA LEU A 99 -4.20 1.17 10.56
C LEU A 99 -4.77 -0.13 11.16
N ASP A 100 -4.21 -1.27 10.78
CA ASP A 100 -4.60 -2.59 11.28
C ASP A 100 -3.33 -3.34 11.69
N PRO A 101 -2.74 -2.97 12.84
CA PRO A 101 -1.53 -3.61 13.31
C PRO A 101 -1.83 -5.04 13.77
N ILE A 102 -0.87 -5.94 13.55
CA ILE A 102 -0.92 -7.29 14.11
C ILE A 102 -0.87 -7.16 15.63
N THR A 103 -1.83 -7.77 16.31
CA THR A 103 -1.96 -7.79 17.77
C THR A 103 -1.93 -9.22 18.32
N VAL A 104 -1.69 -9.35 19.62
CA VAL A 104 -1.93 -10.57 20.39
C VAL A 104 -2.87 -10.26 21.54
N GLY A 105 -3.67 -11.25 21.93
CA GLY A 105 -4.53 -11.13 23.11
C GLY A 105 -3.75 -11.24 24.43
N GLU A 106 -4.40 -10.87 25.51
CA GLU A 106 -3.83 -10.94 26.87
C GLU A 106 -3.54 -12.36 27.37
N ASP A 107 -4.16 -13.35 26.75
CA ASP A 107 -4.00 -14.78 27.04
C ASP A 107 -2.90 -15.47 26.22
N ALA A 108 -2.32 -14.76 25.25
CA ALA A 108 -1.28 -15.29 24.38
C ALA A 108 0.02 -15.61 25.16
N ILE A 109 0.73 -16.64 24.71
CA ILE A 109 2.06 -16.97 25.22
C ILE A 109 3.16 -16.34 24.37
N ILE A 110 4.36 -16.26 24.90
CA ILE A 110 5.53 -15.69 24.20
C ILE A 110 5.80 -16.41 22.88
N ALA A 111 5.62 -17.74 22.83
CA ALA A 111 5.80 -18.51 21.60
C ALA A 111 4.93 -18.02 20.44
N ASP A 112 3.67 -17.66 20.72
CA ASP A 112 2.73 -17.13 19.68
C ASP A 112 3.21 -15.78 19.17
N SER A 113 3.65 -14.90 20.07
CA SER A 113 4.21 -13.60 19.73
C SER A 113 5.47 -13.73 18.85
N LEU A 114 6.38 -14.63 19.20
CA LEU A 114 7.59 -14.89 18.42
C LEU A 114 7.27 -15.44 17.04
N LYS A 115 6.31 -16.36 16.93
CA LYS A 115 5.85 -16.91 15.67
C LYS A 115 5.29 -15.80 14.77
N LEU A 116 4.37 -14.97 15.27
CA LEU A 116 3.79 -13.85 14.53
C LEU A 116 4.85 -12.82 14.13
N MET A 117 5.82 -12.52 15.00
CA MET A 117 6.94 -11.64 14.68
C MET A 117 7.79 -12.18 13.53
N ALA A 118 8.10 -13.47 13.52
CA ALA A 118 8.91 -14.11 12.49
C ALA A 118 8.17 -14.17 11.15
N GLU A 119 6.91 -14.63 11.14
CA GLU A 119 6.08 -14.74 9.93
C GLU A 119 5.87 -13.37 9.25
N ASN A 120 5.70 -12.32 10.03
CA ASN A 120 5.41 -10.97 9.54
C ASN A 120 6.63 -10.06 9.47
N LYS A 121 7.83 -10.55 9.85
CA LYS A 121 9.11 -9.79 9.88
C LYS A 121 9.01 -8.49 10.68
N ILE A 122 8.30 -8.52 11.80
CA ILE A 122 8.10 -7.38 12.71
C ILE A 122 8.81 -7.60 14.02
N GLY A 123 9.26 -6.53 14.67
CA GLY A 123 10.03 -6.59 15.92
C GLY A 123 9.24 -6.14 17.15
N GLY A 124 7.92 -6.24 17.13
CA GLY A 124 7.06 -5.97 18.28
C GLY A 124 5.60 -5.87 17.90
N ILE A 125 4.74 -6.25 18.83
CA ILE A 125 3.30 -6.45 18.64
C ILE A 125 2.57 -5.78 19.81
N PRO A 126 1.55 -4.93 19.57
CA PRO A 126 0.64 -4.46 20.61
C PRO A 126 -0.13 -5.63 21.22
N VAL A 127 -0.39 -5.55 22.51
CA VAL A 127 -1.21 -6.50 23.26
C VAL A 127 -2.53 -5.83 23.58
N THR A 128 -3.64 -6.49 23.25
CA THR A 128 -4.99 -5.96 23.44
C THR A 128 -5.83 -6.92 24.29
N ASP A 129 -6.85 -6.37 24.95
CA ASP A 129 -7.91 -7.17 25.56
C ASP A 129 -8.94 -7.64 24.53
N THR A 130 -9.95 -8.36 24.97
CA THR A 130 -11.04 -8.90 24.13
C THR A 130 -11.88 -7.80 23.47
N ASN A 131 -11.82 -6.55 23.95
CA ASN A 131 -12.51 -5.39 23.41
C ASN A 131 -11.60 -4.50 22.53
N ASN A 132 -10.45 -5.01 22.09
CA ASN A 132 -9.44 -4.26 21.32
C ASN A 132 -8.85 -3.06 22.07
N LYS A 133 -8.93 -3.00 23.41
CA LYS A 133 -8.25 -1.97 24.19
C LYS A 133 -6.78 -2.30 24.34
N LEU A 134 -5.95 -1.31 24.15
CA LEU A 134 -4.51 -1.48 24.29
C LEU A 134 -4.12 -1.65 25.77
N ILE A 135 -3.52 -2.79 26.13
CA ILE A 135 -3.05 -3.11 27.49
C ILE A 135 -1.53 -3.13 27.60
N GLY A 136 -0.81 -3.28 26.48
CA GLY A 136 0.64 -3.29 26.46
C GLY A 136 1.25 -3.40 25.08
N ILE A 137 2.55 -3.51 25.05
CA ILE A 137 3.32 -3.84 23.84
C ILE A 137 4.44 -4.82 24.20
N VAL A 138 4.63 -5.84 23.38
CA VAL A 138 5.77 -6.76 23.49
C VAL A 138 6.70 -6.55 22.29
N THR A 139 8.00 -6.47 22.54
CA THR A 139 9.01 -6.20 21.52
C THR A 139 10.17 -7.18 21.62
N ASN A 140 11.00 -7.25 20.57
CA ASN A 140 12.24 -8.03 20.60
C ASN A 140 13.15 -7.69 21.79
N ARG A 141 13.07 -6.47 22.34
CA ARG A 141 13.83 -6.05 23.52
C ARG A 141 13.34 -6.78 24.76
N ASP A 142 12.02 -6.92 24.92
CA ASP A 142 11.39 -7.57 26.06
C ASP A 142 11.64 -9.08 26.03
N LEU A 143 11.73 -9.68 24.85
CA LEU A 143 11.88 -11.13 24.65
C LEU A 143 13.34 -11.60 24.51
N ARG A 144 14.29 -10.69 24.34
CA ARG A 144 15.69 -11.02 23.98
C ARG A 144 16.37 -12.03 24.93
N PHE A 145 16.07 -11.95 26.19
CA PHE A 145 16.70 -12.81 27.24
C PHE A 145 15.71 -13.75 27.90
N GLU A 146 14.43 -13.74 27.48
CA GLU A 146 13.44 -14.64 28.03
C GLU A 146 13.63 -16.07 27.46
N LYS A 147 13.83 -17.04 28.34
CA LYS A 147 14.04 -18.44 27.97
C LYS A 147 12.76 -19.26 28.03
N ASN A 148 11.81 -18.85 28.86
CA ASN A 148 10.54 -19.56 29.00
C ASN A 148 9.48 -19.01 28.04
N ILE A 149 9.42 -19.59 26.86
CA ILE A 149 8.47 -19.17 25.80
C ILE A 149 7.02 -19.57 26.08
N SER A 150 6.76 -20.37 27.13
CA SER A 150 5.41 -20.75 27.58
C SER A 150 4.81 -19.75 28.56
N LYS A 151 5.53 -18.72 28.97
CA LYS A 151 5.00 -17.64 29.80
C LYS A 151 3.94 -16.85 29.06
N ASN A 152 2.99 -16.30 29.81
CA ASN A 152 2.02 -15.37 29.27
C ASN A 152 2.70 -14.05 28.85
N VAL A 153 2.25 -13.48 27.74
CA VAL A 153 2.80 -12.22 27.19
C VAL A 153 2.67 -11.05 28.16
N THR A 154 1.64 -11.05 28.99
CA THR A 154 1.38 -10.00 30.00
C THR A 154 2.45 -9.93 31.10
N GLU A 155 3.19 -11.00 31.33
CA GLU A 155 4.28 -11.04 32.33
C GLU A 155 5.54 -10.31 31.86
N VAL A 156 5.72 -10.17 30.54
CA VAL A 156 6.93 -9.60 29.91
C VAL A 156 6.70 -8.33 29.13
N MET A 157 5.45 -8.02 28.76
CA MET A 157 5.12 -6.83 27.99
C MET A 157 5.42 -5.53 28.74
N THR A 158 5.69 -4.47 27.99
CA THR A 158 5.69 -3.12 28.55
C THR A 158 4.24 -2.64 28.69
N SER A 159 3.75 -2.55 29.95
CA SER A 159 2.40 -2.04 30.29
C SER A 159 2.47 -0.77 31.15
N LYS A 160 3.37 -0.76 32.14
CA LYS A 160 3.62 0.40 32.99
C LYS A 160 4.34 1.49 32.20
N LYS A 161 3.80 2.72 32.19
CA LYS A 161 4.32 3.86 31.42
C LYS A 161 4.32 3.62 29.89
N LEU A 162 3.31 2.91 29.41
CA LEU A 162 3.12 2.72 27.96
C LEU A 162 2.93 4.07 27.27
N ILE A 163 3.80 4.35 26.32
CA ILE A 163 3.73 5.60 25.54
C ILE A 163 2.83 5.36 24.32
N THR A 164 1.79 6.18 24.20
CA THR A 164 0.82 6.13 23.12
C THR A 164 0.62 7.51 22.49
N ALA A 165 0.02 7.55 21.31
CA ALA A 165 -0.46 8.77 20.67
C ALA A 165 -1.98 8.70 20.48
N LYS A 166 -2.60 9.84 20.26
CA LYS A 166 -4.02 9.94 19.92
C LYS A 166 -4.21 9.97 18.40
N GLU A 167 -5.44 9.75 17.94
CA GLU A 167 -5.86 9.66 16.54
C GLU A 167 -5.43 10.85 15.66
N ASP A 168 -5.25 12.04 16.23
CA ASP A 168 -4.84 13.27 15.54
C ASP A 168 -3.32 13.41 15.37
N VAL A 169 -2.54 12.38 15.73
CA VAL A 169 -1.08 12.42 15.65
C VAL A 169 -0.62 12.44 14.18
N ASN A 170 0.22 13.39 13.81
CA ASN A 170 0.93 13.39 12.54
C ASN A 170 2.36 12.84 12.71
N LEU A 171 2.99 12.48 11.59
CA LEU A 171 4.32 11.85 11.60
C LEU A 171 5.41 12.70 12.29
N LYS A 172 5.36 14.05 12.22
CA LYS A 172 6.32 14.93 12.90
C LYS A 172 6.16 14.85 14.42
N LYS A 173 4.91 14.87 14.92
CA LYS A 173 4.63 14.69 16.34
C LYS A 173 5.03 13.28 16.81
N ALA A 174 4.71 12.24 15.99
CA ALA A 174 5.10 10.87 16.29
C ALA A 174 6.63 10.72 16.38
N GLU A 175 7.40 11.30 15.45
CA GLU A 175 8.85 11.30 15.49
C GLU A 175 9.40 11.92 16.78
N ALA A 176 8.87 13.08 17.19
CA ALA A 176 9.29 13.74 18.43
C ALA A 176 9.00 12.88 19.67
N ILE A 177 7.86 12.16 19.70
CA ILE A 177 7.51 11.25 20.80
C ILE A 177 8.46 10.06 20.82
N LEU A 178 8.68 9.40 19.67
CA LEU A 178 9.60 8.26 19.54
C LEU A 178 11.02 8.64 20.00
N GLN A 179 11.52 9.81 19.57
CA GLN A 179 12.84 10.32 19.94
C GLN A 179 12.94 10.62 21.43
N LYS A 180 11.96 11.38 21.97
CA LYS A 180 11.93 11.78 23.39
C LYS A 180 11.95 10.57 24.33
N HIS A 181 11.18 9.53 23.99
CA HIS A 181 11.04 8.34 24.83
C HIS A 181 11.98 7.20 24.44
N LYS A 182 12.80 7.37 23.38
CA LYS A 182 13.75 6.38 22.87
C LYS A 182 13.08 5.03 22.54
N ILE A 183 11.89 5.09 21.95
CA ILE A 183 11.09 3.92 21.53
C ILE A 183 11.01 3.86 20.01
N GLU A 184 10.81 2.66 19.47
CA GLU A 184 10.73 2.42 18.01
C GLU A 184 9.29 2.26 17.50
N LYS A 185 8.34 2.08 18.42
CA LYS A 185 6.94 1.81 18.11
C LYS A 185 6.05 2.67 18.98
N LEU A 186 5.07 3.30 18.37
CA LEU A 186 4.13 4.19 19.01
C LEU A 186 2.71 3.73 18.68
N PRO A 187 2.05 3.00 19.59
CA PRO A 187 0.64 2.67 19.43
C PRO A 187 -0.21 3.95 19.39
N VAL A 188 -1.19 3.97 18.49
CA VAL A 188 -2.16 5.06 18.38
C VAL A 188 -3.51 4.56 18.86
N ILE A 189 -4.14 5.31 19.74
CA ILE A 189 -5.39 4.93 20.39
C ILE A 189 -6.45 6.02 20.24
N ASP A 190 -7.72 5.60 20.27
CA ASP A 190 -8.87 6.50 20.35
C ASP A 190 -9.11 7.06 21.78
N LYS A 191 -10.26 7.70 21.99
CA LYS A 191 -10.64 8.27 23.29
C LYS A 191 -10.96 7.21 24.33
N GLU A 192 -11.45 6.06 23.90
CA GLU A 192 -11.84 4.90 24.71
C GLU A 192 -10.66 3.91 24.95
N ASN A 193 -9.46 4.25 24.45
CA ASN A 193 -8.23 3.45 24.54
C ASN A 193 -8.21 2.21 23.64
N HIS A 194 -9.05 2.15 22.58
CA HIS A 194 -8.94 1.10 21.57
C HIS A 194 -7.74 1.39 20.67
N LEU A 195 -7.07 0.32 20.27
CA LEU A 195 -5.95 0.42 19.33
C LEU A 195 -6.49 0.69 17.92
N ILE A 196 -6.13 1.84 17.36
CA ILE A 196 -6.52 2.26 16.00
C ILE A 196 -5.35 2.26 15.03
N GLY A 197 -4.12 2.17 15.51
CA GLY A 197 -2.96 2.13 14.64
C GLY A 197 -1.64 1.97 15.38
N LEU A 198 -0.58 1.82 14.58
CA LEU A 198 0.80 1.73 15.05
C LEU A 198 1.71 2.54 14.14
N ILE A 199 2.50 3.45 14.69
CA ILE A 199 3.55 4.18 13.97
C ILE A 199 4.89 3.62 14.40
N THR A 200 5.76 3.31 13.43
CA THR A 200 7.12 2.83 13.74
C THR A 200 8.19 3.82 13.27
N PHE A 201 9.35 3.76 13.91
CA PHE A 201 10.52 4.52 13.48
C PHE A 201 10.93 4.22 12.03
N LYS A 202 10.76 2.95 11.60
CA LYS A 202 11.05 2.55 10.21
C LYS A 202 10.17 3.28 9.20
N ASP A 203 8.90 3.50 9.52
CA ASP A 203 7.96 4.19 8.63
C ASP A 203 8.36 5.67 8.46
N ILE A 204 8.81 6.32 9.53
CA ILE A 204 9.31 7.70 9.48
C ILE A 204 10.58 7.81 8.62
N ILE A 205 11.53 6.88 8.76
CA ILE A 205 12.75 6.88 7.93
C ILE A 205 12.40 6.68 6.46
N LYS A 206 11.51 5.74 6.12
CA LYS A 206 11.08 5.50 4.73
C LYS A 206 10.49 6.75 4.08
N VAL A 207 9.67 7.51 4.81
CA VAL A 207 9.13 8.78 4.31
C VAL A 207 10.25 9.77 3.95
N LYS A 208 11.33 9.81 4.74
CA LYS A 208 12.49 10.67 4.47
C LYS A 208 13.34 10.18 3.30
N GLN A 209 13.45 8.86 3.12
CA GLN A 209 14.20 8.25 2.01
C GLN A 209 13.51 8.41 0.66
N HIS A 210 12.19 8.42 0.63
CA HIS A 210 11.38 8.50 -0.59
C HIS A 210 10.40 9.70 -0.53
N PRO A 211 10.90 10.95 -0.59
CA PRO A 211 10.05 12.14 -0.43
C PRO A 211 9.05 12.33 -1.57
N ASN A 212 9.34 11.78 -2.76
CA ASN A 212 8.48 11.86 -3.93
C ASN A 212 7.51 10.68 -4.07
N SER A 213 7.45 9.76 -3.09
CA SER A 213 6.57 8.59 -3.17
C SER A 213 5.13 8.97 -3.49
N CYS A 214 4.49 8.17 -4.35
CA CYS A 214 3.07 8.28 -4.64
C CYS A 214 2.26 7.65 -3.51
N LYS A 215 1.66 8.47 -2.65
CA LYS A 215 0.95 8.04 -1.42
C LYS A 215 -0.51 8.47 -1.42
N ASP A 216 -1.33 7.68 -0.72
CA ASP A 216 -2.71 8.02 -0.40
C ASP A 216 -2.77 8.99 0.82
N GLU A 217 -3.97 9.36 1.20
CA GLU A 217 -4.23 10.26 2.34
C GLU A 217 -3.78 9.69 3.70
N PHE A 218 -3.64 8.36 3.80
CA PHE A 218 -3.13 7.66 4.98
C PHE A 218 -1.61 7.47 4.96
N GLY A 219 -0.91 8.02 3.96
CA GLY A 219 0.54 7.88 3.80
C GLY A 219 1.00 6.52 3.30
N ARG A 220 0.09 5.66 2.80
CA ARG A 220 0.41 4.35 2.22
C ARG A 220 0.72 4.49 0.74
N LEU A 221 1.61 3.65 0.21
CA LEU A 221 1.90 3.64 -1.23
C LEU A 221 0.63 3.36 -2.04
N ARG A 222 0.47 4.08 -3.15
CA ARG A 222 -0.62 3.83 -4.10
C ARG A 222 -0.31 2.65 -4.98
N VAL A 223 -1.35 1.86 -5.29
CA VAL A 223 -1.27 0.69 -6.15
C VAL A 223 -2.57 0.52 -6.92
N ALA A 224 -2.46 0.17 -8.20
CA ALA A 224 -3.58 -0.25 -9.02
C ALA A 224 -3.56 -1.76 -9.22
N ALA A 225 -4.68 -2.35 -9.60
CA ALA A 225 -4.79 -3.77 -9.89
C ALA A 225 -5.62 -4.02 -11.15
N ALA A 226 -5.17 -4.95 -11.98
CA ALA A 226 -5.83 -5.31 -13.21
C ALA A 226 -6.95 -6.33 -12.99
N VAL A 227 -8.04 -6.17 -13.75
CA VAL A 227 -9.13 -7.13 -13.86
C VAL A 227 -9.47 -7.36 -15.33
N GLY A 228 -10.13 -8.48 -15.63
CA GLY A 228 -10.63 -8.77 -16.96
C GLY A 228 -12.12 -8.48 -17.11
N VAL A 229 -12.75 -9.24 -18.03
CA VAL A 229 -14.19 -9.22 -18.29
C VAL A 229 -14.82 -10.61 -18.07
N ALA A 230 -14.19 -11.42 -17.23
CA ALA A 230 -14.63 -12.78 -16.89
C ALA A 230 -15.78 -12.79 -15.87
N LYS A 231 -16.32 -13.97 -15.59
CA LYS A 231 -17.45 -14.13 -14.64
C LYS A 231 -17.09 -13.74 -13.20
N ASP A 232 -15.82 -13.94 -12.81
CA ASP A 232 -15.27 -13.66 -11.47
C ASP A 232 -14.83 -12.20 -11.27
N THR A 233 -15.03 -11.33 -12.29
CA THR A 233 -14.52 -9.94 -12.26
C THR A 233 -15.03 -9.16 -11.05
N PHE A 234 -16.30 -9.28 -10.67
CA PHE A 234 -16.85 -8.52 -9.53
C PHE A 234 -16.34 -9.05 -8.18
N GLU A 235 -16.24 -10.36 -8.02
CA GLU A 235 -15.64 -10.99 -6.83
C GLU A 235 -14.18 -10.50 -6.66
N ARG A 236 -13.42 -10.51 -7.75
CA ARG A 236 -12.05 -10.00 -7.79
C ARG A 236 -11.96 -8.51 -7.41
N ILE A 237 -12.83 -7.67 -7.97
CA ILE A 237 -12.89 -6.25 -7.63
C ILE A 237 -13.18 -6.06 -6.14
N SER A 238 -14.15 -6.77 -5.58
CA SER A 238 -14.49 -6.70 -4.15
C SER A 238 -13.29 -7.03 -3.28
N ALA A 239 -12.59 -8.14 -3.56
CA ALA A 239 -11.40 -8.53 -2.81
C ALA A 239 -10.24 -7.52 -2.94
N LEU A 240 -10.09 -6.88 -4.10
CA LEU A 240 -9.08 -5.85 -4.34
C LEU A 240 -9.41 -4.55 -3.60
N VAL A 241 -10.68 -4.16 -3.57
CA VAL A 241 -11.15 -2.98 -2.81
C VAL A 241 -10.94 -3.21 -1.31
N GLU A 242 -11.30 -4.38 -0.79
CA GLU A 242 -11.01 -4.78 0.59
C GLU A 242 -9.51 -4.76 0.91
N ALA A 243 -8.66 -5.14 -0.04
CA ALA A 243 -7.21 -5.07 0.10
C ALA A 243 -6.66 -3.63 0.08
N GLY A 244 -7.49 -2.63 -0.29
CA GLY A 244 -7.16 -1.21 -0.32
C GLY A 244 -6.55 -0.73 -1.62
N THR A 245 -6.86 -1.36 -2.79
CA THR A 245 -6.39 -0.86 -4.08
C THR A 245 -6.90 0.56 -4.35
N ASP A 246 -6.07 1.42 -4.93
CA ASP A 246 -6.45 2.81 -5.23
C ASP A 246 -7.16 2.94 -6.58
N ALA A 247 -6.91 2.02 -7.51
CA ALA A 247 -7.55 2.00 -8.82
C ALA A 247 -7.70 0.59 -9.38
N ILE A 248 -8.76 0.39 -10.14
CA ILE A 248 -8.98 -0.82 -10.94
C ILE A 248 -8.70 -0.49 -12.41
N VAL A 249 -7.93 -1.35 -13.06
CA VAL A 249 -7.61 -1.27 -14.49
C VAL A 249 -8.29 -2.44 -15.19
N ILE A 250 -9.23 -2.17 -16.11
CA ILE A 250 -9.82 -3.21 -16.95
C ILE A 250 -8.85 -3.48 -18.09
N ASP A 251 -8.11 -4.57 -18.00
CA ASP A 251 -7.05 -4.95 -18.92
C ASP A 251 -7.47 -6.13 -19.80
N THR A 252 -7.59 -5.87 -21.11
CA THR A 252 -8.04 -6.82 -22.13
C THR A 252 -7.30 -6.60 -23.44
N ALA A 253 -7.29 -7.60 -24.32
CA ALA A 253 -6.66 -7.50 -25.63
C ALA A 253 -7.26 -6.41 -26.53
N HIS A 254 -8.54 -6.07 -26.32
CA HIS A 254 -9.23 -5.02 -27.08
C HIS A 254 -10.19 -4.24 -26.19
N GLY A 255 -9.75 -3.06 -25.74
CA GLY A 255 -10.49 -2.24 -24.76
C GLY A 255 -11.83 -1.70 -25.29
N HIS A 256 -11.97 -1.49 -26.61
CA HIS A 256 -13.20 -0.97 -27.21
C HIS A 256 -14.16 -2.09 -27.61
N THR A 257 -14.50 -2.96 -26.66
CA THR A 257 -15.51 -4.02 -26.84
C THR A 257 -16.72 -3.78 -25.97
N LYS A 258 -17.87 -4.35 -26.39
CA LYS A 258 -19.13 -4.26 -25.61
C LYS A 258 -18.93 -4.79 -24.19
N GLY A 259 -18.23 -5.90 -24.00
CA GLY A 259 -17.97 -6.50 -22.70
C GLY A 259 -17.21 -5.57 -21.74
N VAL A 260 -16.18 -4.87 -22.23
CA VAL A 260 -15.44 -3.88 -21.44
C VAL A 260 -16.33 -2.70 -21.05
N ILE A 261 -17.13 -2.17 -22.00
CA ILE A 261 -18.03 -1.05 -21.75
C ILE A 261 -19.10 -1.43 -20.71
N ASP A 262 -19.68 -2.65 -20.82
CA ASP A 262 -20.70 -3.13 -19.90
C ASP A 262 -20.13 -3.34 -18.47
N ILE A 263 -18.94 -3.90 -18.34
CA ILE A 263 -18.26 -4.04 -17.04
C ILE A 263 -17.94 -2.66 -16.44
N LEU A 264 -17.40 -1.73 -17.23
CA LEU A 264 -17.08 -0.39 -16.76
C LEU A 264 -18.34 0.34 -16.21
N LYS A 265 -19.48 0.24 -16.92
CA LYS A 265 -20.75 0.83 -16.45
C LYS A 265 -21.18 0.24 -15.09
N LYS A 266 -21.10 -1.08 -14.94
CA LYS A 266 -21.48 -1.78 -13.69
C LYS A 266 -20.53 -1.45 -12.52
N VAL A 267 -19.23 -1.31 -12.78
CA VAL A 267 -18.25 -0.96 -11.75
C VAL A 267 -18.41 0.48 -11.26
N LYS A 268 -18.99 1.35 -12.09
CA LYS A 268 -19.21 2.77 -11.75
C LYS A 268 -20.53 3.03 -11.03
N GLN A 269 -21.45 2.08 -10.98
CA GLN A 269 -22.67 2.10 -10.17
C GLN A 269 -22.42 1.77 -8.72
#